data_25b333e1791f068a5c69bbffe6499afa
#
_entry.id   25b333e1791f068a5c69bbffe6499afa
#
_cell.length_a   1.000
_cell.length_b   1.000
_cell.length_c   1.000
_cell.angle_alpha   90.00
_cell.angle_beta   90.00
_cell.angle_gamma   90.00
#
_symmetry.space_group_name_H-M   'P 1'
#
loop_
_entity.id
_entity.type
_entity.pdbx_description
1 polymer ?
#
loop_
_entity_poly.entity_id
_entity_poly.type
_entity_poly.pdbx_seq_one_letter_code
_entity_poly.pdbx_strand_id
1 'polypeptide(L)' 'MSKIKLYAEQNAPSDESLLIHEIFVHEGQVVKIGEILFVAEGSKSLFDVESQFDAVVDSIHVTSGQNVKIGDLLLILKTI' A
#
# COMPACT_ATOMS: atom_id res chain seq x y z
N MET A 1 -20.13 -1.84 -5.77
CA MET A 1 -18.75 -1.99 -5.29
C MET A 1 -17.92 -0.81 -5.75
N SER A 2 -17.09 -0.29 -4.86
CA SER A 2 -16.29 0.89 -5.13
C SER A 2 -14.82 0.52 -5.24
N LYS A 3 -14.11 1.24 -6.09
CA LYS A 3 -12.65 1.13 -6.15
C LYS A 3 -12.04 2.17 -5.23
N ILE A 4 -11.04 1.76 -4.48
CA ILE A 4 -10.31 2.61 -3.54
C ILE A 4 -8.87 2.63 -3.97
N LYS A 5 -8.38 3.83 -4.29
CA LYS A 5 -6.99 4.03 -4.69
C LYS A 5 -6.15 4.33 -3.46
N LEU A 6 -5.09 3.56 -3.28
CA LEU A 6 -4.15 3.78 -2.18
C LEU A 6 -2.90 4.47 -2.73
N TYR A 7 -2.60 5.62 -2.17
CA TYR A 7 -1.45 6.43 -2.56
C TYR A 7 -0.38 6.37 -1.47
N ALA A 8 0.86 6.62 -1.87
CA ALA A 8 1.94 6.74 -0.90
C ALA A 8 1.67 7.93 0.00
N GLU A 9 1.62 7.70 1.31
CA GLU A 9 1.34 8.73 2.30
C GLU A 9 2.51 8.84 3.27
N GLN A 10 2.70 10.03 3.81
CA GLN A 10 3.73 10.26 4.82
C GLN A 10 3.42 9.47 6.08
N ASN A 11 4.43 8.81 6.64
CA ASN A 11 4.36 8.23 7.97
C ASN A 11 4.97 9.20 8.99
N ALA A 12 5.87 10.05 8.54
CA ALA A 12 6.47 11.14 9.32
C ALA A 12 6.51 12.39 8.46
N PRO A 13 6.47 13.61 9.06
CA PRO A 13 6.46 14.85 8.28
C PRO A 13 7.67 15.02 7.36
N SER A 14 8.79 14.35 7.69
CA SER A 14 10.01 14.43 6.89
C SER A 14 10.02 13.48 5.70
N ASP A 15 9.00 12.63 5.53
CA ASP A 15 8.97 11.70 4.41
C ASP A 15 8.65 12.43 3.11
N GLU A 16 9.55 12.31 2.14
CA GLU A 16 9.34 12.80 0.77
C GLU A 16 9.11 11.65 -0.19
N SER A 17 9.62 10.47 0.17
CA SER A 17 9.48 9.23 -0.57
C SER A 17 9.45 8.06 0.39
N LEU A 18 9.03 6.91 -0.11
CA LEU A 18 9.01 5.67 0.63
C LEU A 18 9.71 4.58 -0.19
N LEU A 19 10.37 3.67 0.51
CA LEU A 19 10.88 2.45 -0.10
C LEU A 19 9.88 1.34 0.17
N ILE A 20 9.40 0.69 -0.87
CA ILE A 20 8.51 -0.46 -0.73
C ILE A 20 9.40 -1.68 -0.43
N HIS A 21 9.32 -2.17 0.79
CA HIS A 21 10.16 -3.30 1.21
C HIS A 21 9.65 -4.62 0.68
N GLU A 22 8.39 -4.90 0.99
CA GLU A 22 7.80 -6.19 0.62
C GLU A 22 6.30 -6.04 0.44
N ILE A 23 5.76 -6.67 -0.60
CA ILE A 23 4.33 -6.70 -0.89
C ILE A 23 3.83 -8.10 -0.55
N PHE A 24 2.80 -8.20 0.30
CA PHE A 24 2.29 -9.47 0.82
C PHE A 24 1.04 -9.95 0.09
N VAL A 25 0.55 -9.21 -0.89
CA VAL A 25 -0.68 -9.54 -1.60
C VAL A 25 -0.42 -9.60 -3.10
N HIS A 26 -1.35 -10.21 -3.81
CA HIS A 26 -1.32 -10.26 -5.27
C HIS A 26 -2.69 -9.86 -5.82
N GLU A 27 -2.71 -9.51 -7.09
CA GLU A 27 -3.96 -9.14 -7.75
C GLU A 27 -4.94 -10.30 -7.72
N GLY A 28 -6.19 -9.98 -7.42
CA GLY A 28 -7.26 -10.96 -7.28
C GLY A 28 -7.44 -11.52 -5.87
N GLN A 29 -6.51 -11.24 -4.97
CA GLN A 29 -6.59 -11.75 -3.60
C GLN A 29 -7.66 -11.01 -2.81
N VAL A 30 -8.42 -11.76 -2.00
CA VAL A 30 -9.36 -11.19 -1.04
C VAL A 30 -8.57 -10.83 0.22
N VAL A 31 -8.75 -9.61 0.69
CA VAL A 31 -8.13 -9.12 1.94
C VAL A 31 -9.22 -8.68 2.90
N LYS A 32 -8.91 -8.74 4.17
CA LYS A 32 -9.81 -8.29 5.24
C LYS A 32 -9.22 -7.09 5.95
N ILE A 33 -10.07 -6.32 6.61
CA ILE A 33 -9.64 -5.20 7.45
C ILE A 33 -8.54 -5.67 8.38
N GLY A 34 -7.43 -4.94 8.41
CA GLY A 34 -6.28 -5.21 9.27
C GLY A 34 -5.22 -6.10 8.66
N GLU A 35 -5.48 -6.72 7.50
CA GLU A 35 -4.43 -7.49 6.83
C GLU A 35 -3.36 -6.57 6.27
N ILE A 36 -2.11 -6.97 6.43
CA ILE A 36 -0.98 -6.19 5.93
C ILE A 36 -0.88 -6.36 4.41
N LEU A 37 -0.92 -5.25 3.70
CA LEU A 37 -0.79 -5.22 2.25
C LEU A 37 0.68 -5.19 1.84
N PHE A 38 1.45 -4.34 2.50
CA PHE A 38 2.88 -4.21 2.24
C PHE A 38 3.57 -3.52 3.42
N VAL A 39 4.90 -3.61 3.41
CA VAL A 39 5.76 -2.90 4.37
C VAL A 39 6.53 -1.84 3.60
N ALA A 40 6.55 -0.64 4.14
CA ALA A 40 7.28 0.49 3.55
C ALA A 40 8.25 1.07 4.56
N GLU A 41 9.27 1.73 4.04
CA GLU A 41 10.26 2.43 4.86
C GLU A 41 10.24 3.91 4.51
N GLY A 42 10.03 4.73 5.54
CA GLY A 42 10.15 6.18 5.44
C GLY A 42 11.48 6.65 5.99
N SER A 43 11.58 7.94 6.28
CA SER A 43 12.83 8.54 6.76
C SER A 43 13.21 8.09 8.15
N LYS A 44 12.26 7.62 8.96
CA LYS A 44 12.47 7.32 10.37
C LYS A 44 12.22 5.87 10.76
N SER A 45 11.41 5.15 10.01
CA SER A 45 11.05 3.79 10.41
C SER A 45 10.44 2.98 9.28
N LEU A 46 10.44 1.67 9.48
CA LEU A 46 9.61 0.74 8.72
C LEU A 46 8.21 0.77 9.30
N PHE A 47 7.20 0.60 8.45
CA PHE A 47 5.83 0.53 8.91
C PHE A 47 4.98 -0.35 7.99
N ASP A 48 3.96 -0.96 8.58
CA ASP A 48 3.01 -1.79 7.86
C ASP A 48 1.89 -0.94 7.31
N VAL A 49 1.44 -1.24 6.10
CA VAL A 49 0.23 -0.63 5.54
C VAL A 49 -0.83 -1.72 5.47
N GLU A 50 -1.91 -1.51 6.22
CA GLU A 50 -2.99 -2.47 6.37
C GLU A 50 -4.19 -2.08 5.53
N SER A 51 -4.96 -3.09 5.14
CA SER A 51 -6.24 -2.82 4.48
C SER A 51 -7.22 -2.22 5.48
N GLN A 52 -7.90 -1.16 5.07
CA GLN A 52 -8.95 -0.52 5.85
C GLN A 52 -10.34 -1.07 5.52
N PHE A 53 -10.40 -1.99 4.56
CA PHE A 53 -11.66 -2.51 4.04
C PHE A 53 -11.54 -4.00 3.77
N ASP A 54 -12.67 -4.71 3.84
CA ASP A 54 -12.80 -6.03 3.24
C ASP A 54 -12.90 -5.81 1.72
N ALA A 55 -11.97 -6.36 0.97
CA ALA A 55 -11.83 -6.00 -0.43
C ALA A 55 -11.13 -7.09 -1.23
N VAL A 56 -11.13 -6.91 -2.54
CA VAL A 56 -10.29 -7.68 -3.46
C VAL A 56 -9.20 -6.74 -3.97
N VAL A 57 -7.98 -7.23 -4.07
CA VAL A 57 -6.88 -6.46 -4.66
C VAL A 57 -7.13 -6.40 -6.17
N ASP A 58 -7.49 -5.21 -6.65
CA ASP A 58 -7.83 -5.01 -8.06
C ASP A 58 -6.58 -4.90 -8.93
N SER A 59 -5.63 -4.05 -8.52
CA SER A 59 -4.37 -3.89 -9.24
C SER A 59 -3.26 -3.41 -8.32
N ILE A 60 -2.03 -3.78 -8.65
CA ILE A 60 -0.83 -3.37 -7.92
C ILE A 60 0.07 -2.62 -8.89
N HIS A 61 0.47 -1.42 -8.51
CA HIS A 61 1.21 -0.50 -9.38
C HIS A 61 2.67 -0.29 -8.95
N VAL A 62 3.13 -1.07 -7.98
CA VAL A 62 4.50 -0.98 -7.45
C VAL A 62 5.07 -2.37 -7.29
N THR A 63 6.39 -2.44 -7.13
CA THR A 63 7.10 -3.69 -6.89
C THR A 63 7.94 -3.57 -5.62
N SER A 64 8.29 -4.72 -5.04
CA SER A 64 9.22 -4.76 -3.91
C SER A 64 10.56 -4.17 -4.32
N GLY A 65 11.12 -3.32 -3.47
CA GLY A 65 12.38 -2.63 -3.73
C GLY A 65 12.25 -1.31 -4.44
N GLN A 66 11.05 -0.93 -4.85
CA GLN A 66 10.82 0.32 -5.56
C GLN A 66 10.75 1.51 -4.60
N ASN A 67 11.38 2.62 -4.98
CA ASN A 67 11.16 3.91 -4.32
C ASN A 67 9.97 4.59 -4.98
N VAL A 68 9.08 5.12 -4.15
CA VAL A 68 7.92 5.87 -4.62
C VAL A 68 7.91 7.25 -3.97
N LYS A 69 7.35 8.23 -4.67
CA LYS A 69 7.16 9.55 -4.10
C LYS A 69 5.83 9.60 -3.38
N ILE A 70 5.75 10.43 -2.34
CA ILE A 70 4.48 10.71 -1.68
C ILE A 70 3.48 11.20 -2.73
N GLY A 71 2.30 10.58 -2.74
CA GLY A 71 1.27 10.86 -3.74
C GLY A 71 1.21 9.87 -4.90
N ASP A 72 2.22 9.02 -5.07
CA ASP A 72 2.19 8.00 -6.12
C ASP A 72 1.14 6.94 -5.82
N LEU A 73 0.46 6.47 -6.86
CA LEU A 73 -0.51 5.39 -6.74
C LEU A 73 0.22 4.07 -6.48
N LEU A 74 -0.18 3.38 -5.43
CA LEU A 74 0.44 2.13 -5.02
C LEU A 74 -0.37 0.92 -5.45
N LEU A 75 -1.64 0.88 -5.07
CA LEU A 75 -2.53 -0.19 -5.46
C LEU A 75 -3.98 0.25 -5.41
N ILE A 76 -4.85 -0.55 -6.01
CA ILE A 76 -6.27 -0.28 -6.03
C ILE A 76 -6.97 -1.48 -5.41
N LEU A 77 -7.84 -1.22 -4.44
CA LEU A 77 -8.72 -2.21 -3.85
C LEU A 77 -10.12 -2.02 -4.39
N LYS A 78 -10.84 -3.12 -4.51
CA LYS A 78 -12.26 -3.10 -4.89
C LYS A 78 -13.04 -3.63 -3.70
N THR A 79 -13.91 -2.81 -3.12
CA THR A 79 -14.69 -3.22 -1.95
C THR A 79 -15.65 -4.33 -2.31
N ILE A 80 -15.88 -5.20 -1.33
CA ILE A 80 -16.81 -6.33 -1.48
C ILE A 80 -18.20 -5.91 -1.01
#